data_30b961730a42a8f41172934f0ef08f54
#
_entry.id   30b961730a42a8f41172934f0ef08f54
#
_cell.length_a   1.000
_cell.length_b   1.000
_cell.length_c   1.000
_cell.angle_alpha   90.00
_cell.angle_beta   90.00
_cell.angle_gamma   90.00
#
_symmetry.space_group_name_H-M   'P 1'
#
loop_
_entity.id
_entity.type
_entity.pdbx_description
1 polymer ?
#
loop_
_entity_poly.entity_id
_entity_poly.type
_entity_poly.pdbx_seq_one_letter_code
_entity_poly.pdbx_strand_id
1 'polypeptide(L)'
;MTVILHNIRVWDTGENITVRIPDGQDATRSFNASEWMIAPSFADPHVHFRDPGQTDKETMQSGAAAAAHGGYTNVLIMPNTEPAADGCTYDGVNALEDLEYRGNLPVRYSLCVSASKGRSGNEASDPADWKDMRAGGERHFNHPVVAMSDDGSAVTARTLDDVVRNCVDYKLPFIDHCEHHKTGVMNEGDTSRRLGLPGIPADTELAIVERDIHIARVTGVHLHLQHVSTAAAFEAIRQAKDDGVHITCETAPHYLALDDSDVEKYGTYAKMNPPLRSAHDRLATL
;
A
#
# COMPACT_ATOMS: atom_id res chain seq x y z
N MET A 1 2.06 27.18 18.98
CA MET A 1 0.78 27.29 19.75
C MET A 1 0.53 25.95 20.43
N THR A 2 0.26 25.94 21.73
CA THR A 2 -0.15 24.72 22.43
C THR A 2 -1.65 24.53 22.29
N VAL A 3 -2.10 23.34 21.86
CA VAL A 3 -3.52 22.96 21.84
C VAL A 3 -3.81 22.11 23.07
N ILE A 4 -4.87 22.45 23.81
CA ILE A 4 -5.35 21.68 24.96
C ILE A 4 -6.76 21.18 24.62
N LEU A 5 -6.92 19.87 24.66
CA LEU A 5 -8.19 19.17 24.42
C LEU A 5 -8.69 18.63 25.76
N HIS A 6 -9.77 19.23 26.31
CA HIS A 6 -10.37 18.81 27.57
C HIS A 6 -11.47 17.78 27.33
N ASN A 7 -11.56 16.77 28.20
CA ASN A 7 -12.62 15.75 28.20
C ASN A 7 -12.64 14.85 26.93
N ILE A 8 -11.52 14.70 26.23
CA ILE A 8 -11.43 13.79 25.08
C ILE A 8 -11.51 12.35 25.57
N ARG A 9 -12.33 11.53 24.91
CA ARG A 9 -12.52 10.13 25.27
C ARG A 9 -11.42 9.25 24.63
N VAL A 10 -10.79 8.40 25.43
CA VAL A 10 -9.83 7.39 24.94
C VAL A 10 -10.60 6.21 24.36
N TRP A 11 -10.24 5.77 23.15
CA TRP A 11 -11.02 4.83 22.34
C TRP A 11 -11.17 3.43 22.97
N ASP A 12 -10.14 2.94 23.66
CA ASP A 12 -10.08 1.59 24.23
C ASP A 12 -10.56 1.52 25.68
N THR A 13 -10.30 2.55 26.48
CA THR A 13 -10.70 2.58 27.90
C THR A 13 -12.03 3.29 28.15
N GLY A 14 -12.43 4.15 27.22
CA GLY A 14 -13.61 5.02 27.40
C GLY A 14 -13.41 6.16 28.40
N GLU A 15 -12.22 6.31 29.00
CA GLU A 15 -11.90 7.36 29.94
C GLU A 15 -11.82 8.74 29.26
N ASN A 16 -12.28 9.77 29.96
CA ASN A 16 -12.12 11.15 29.51
C ASN A 16 -10.84 11.74 30.12
N ILE A 17 -9.95 12.21 29.26
CA ILE A 17 -8.66 12.78 29.65
C ILE A 17 -8.48 14.20 29.11
N THR A 18 -7.46 14.89 29.57
CA THR A 18 -6.99 16.16 28.99
C THR A 18 -5.67 15.92 28.27
N VAL A 19 -5.63 16.25 26.97
CA VAL A 19 -4.43 16.11 26.15
C VAL A 19 -3.86 17.48 25.84
N ARG A 20 -2.53 17.64 25.97
CA ARG A 20 -1.78 18.84 25.59
C ARG A 20 -0.89 18.51 24.40
N ILE A 21 -1.05 19.25 23.31
CA ILE A 21 -0.29 19.10 22.09
C ILE A 21 0.57 20.36 21.92
N PRO A 22 1.86 20.33 22.31
CA PRO A 22 2.77 21.45 22.14
C PRO A 22 3.24 21.57 20.70
N ASP A 23 3.29 22.78 20.14
CA ASP A 23 3.88 23.04 18.82
C ASP A 23 5.04 24.05 18.87
N GLY A 24 5.57 24.33 20.07
CA GLY A 24 6.73 25.20 20.26
C GLY A 24 6.45 26.71 20.21
N GLN A 25 5.21 27.14 20.12
CA GLN A 25 4.81 28.56 20.16
C GLN A 25 4.12 28.93 21.47
N ASP A 26 4.26 30.18 21.94
CA ASP A 26 3.76 30.66 23.25
C ASP A 26 2.24 30.75 23.37
N ALA A 27 1.49 30.75 22.26
CA ALA A 27 0.03 30.85 22.30
C ALA A 27 -0.61 29.50 22.71
N THR A 28 -1.67 29.58 23.54
CA THR A 28 -2.44 28.39 23.96
C THR A 28 -3.88 28.52 23.48
N ARG A 29 -4.43 27.45 22.90
CA ARG A 29 -5.87 27.33 22.60
C ARG A 29 -6.44 26.10 23.31
N SER A 30 -7.59 26.28 23.95
CA SER A 30 -8.28 25.20 24.65
C SER A 30 -9.64 24.90 24.00
N PHE A 31 -9.96 23.61 23.89
CA PHE A 31 -11.21 23.13 23.32
C PHE A 31 -11.86 22.13 24.27
N ASN A 32 -13.18 22.18 24.39
CA ASN A 32 -13.94 21.08 24.98
C ASN A 32 -14.08 19.99 23.88
N ALA A 33 -13.48 18.84 24.11
CA ALA A 33 -13.42 17.71 23.17
C ALA A 33 -14.28 16.53 23.64
N SER A 34 -15.33 16.76 24.43
CA SER A 34 -16.18 15.71 25.01
C SER A 34 -16.88 14.83 23.96
N GLU A 35 -17.05 15.32 22.73
CA GLU A 35 -17.60 14.56 21.61
C GLU A 35 -16.53 13.93 20.70
N TRP A 36 -15.27 14.13 21.04
CA TRP A 36 -14.14 13.60 20.27
C TRP A 36 -13.57 12.35 20.95
N MET A 37 -12.90 11.55 20.14
CA MET A 37 -12.20 10.37 20.59
C MET A 37 -10.73 10.46 20.18
N ILE A 38 -9.84 10.07 21.08
CA ILE A 38 -8.42 9.88 20.76
C ILE A 38 -8.13 8.39 20.61
N ALA A 39 -7.45 8.02 19.54
CA ALA A 39 -7.02 6.67 19.23
C ALA A 39 -5.59 6.69 18.69
N PRO A 40 -4.87 5.55 18.67
CA PRO A 40 -3.68 5.40 17.84
C PRO A 40 -4.01 5.76 16.38
N SER A 41 -3.06 6.41 15.71
CA SER A 41 -3.22 6.73 14.30
C SER A 41 -3.16 5.48 13.42
N PHE A 42 -3.69 5.61 12.21
CA PHE A 42 -3.56 4.58 11.19
C PHE A 42 -2.19 4.65 10.50
N ALA A 43 -1.76 3.50 9.97
CA ALA A 43 -0.66 3.38 9.03
C ALA A 43 -1.20 2.81 7.72
N ASP A 44 -0.76 3.35 6.58
CA ASP A 44 -1.14 2.86 5.27
C ASP A 44 0.11 2.28 4.58
N PRO A 45 0.17 0.96 4.35
CA PRO A 45 1.32 0.32 3.72
C PRO A 45 1.33 0.47 2.20
N HIS A 46 0.38 1.19 1.60
CA HIS A 46 0.22 1.25 0.16
C HIS A 46 -0.40 2.56 -0.32
N VAL A 47 0.42 3.55 -0.64
CA VAL A 47 -0.05 4.82 -1.19
C VAL A 47 0.67 5.20 -2.48
N HIS A 48 -0.04 5.96 -3.32
CA HIS A 48 0.47 6.49 -4.58
C HIS A 48 0.43 8.01 -4.57
N PHE A 49 1.52 8.64 -4.22
CA PHE A 49 1.60 10.10 -4.29
C PHE A 49 1.96 10.62 -5.69
N ARG A 50 2.29 9.72 -6.63
CA ARG A 50 2.47 10.04 -8.06
C ARG A 50 3.51 11.12 -8.37
N ASP A 51 4.29 11.54 -7.41
CA ASP A 51 5.31 12.56 -7.47
C ASP A 51 6.67 11.92 -7.11
N PRO A 52 7.65 11.93 -7.99
CA PRO A 52 7.72 12.71 -9.25
C PRO A 52 6.96 12.10 -10.43
N GLY A 53 6.73 12.94 -11.44
CA GLY A 53 6.40 12.59 -12.82
C GLY A 53 4.92 12.53 -13.19
N GLN A 54 4.01 12.38 -12.24
CA GLN A 54 2.56 12.30 -12.49
C GLN A 54 1.78 13.25 -11.57
N THR A 55 2.30 14.46 -11.36
CA THR A 55 1.77 15.46 -10.42
C THR A 55 0.43 16.07 -10.84
N ASP A 56 -0.03 15.78 -12.04
CA ASP A 56 -1.40 16.03 -12.50
C ASP A 56 -2.44 15.13 -11.80
N LYS A 57 -2.02 13.98 -11.26
CA LYS A 57 -2.88 13.06 -10.53
C LYS A 57 -2.83 13.28 -9.03
N GLU A 58 -1.62 13.42 -8.47
CA GLU A 58 -1.39 13.64 -7.05
C GLU A 58 0.01 14.22 -6.83
N THR A 59 0.18 14.99 -5.76
CA THR A 59 1.49 15.49 -5.31
C THR A 59 1.82 14.96 -3.93
N MET A 60 3.10 15.01 -3.53
CA MET A 60 3.50 14.67 -2.16
C MET A 60 2.71 15.48 -1.11
N GLN A 61 2.45 16.75 -1.37
CA GLN A 61 1.74 17.64 -0.45
C GLN A 61 0.25 17.30 -0.35
N SER A 62 -0.43 17.11 -1.50
CA SER A 62 -1.86 16.80 -1.49
C SER A 62 -2.15 15.41 -0.99
N GLY A 63 -1.35 14.41 -1.36
CA GLY A 63 -1.47 13.04 -0.86
C GLY A 63 -1.21 12.96 0.66
N ALA A 64 -0.17 13.62 1.15
CA ALA A 64 0.12 13.67 2.58
C ALA A 64 -0.97 14.40 3.38
N ALA A 65 -1.54 15.48 2.81
CA ALA A 65 -2.67 16.18 3.42
C ALA A 65 -3.93 15.29 3.47
N ALA A 66 -4.22 14.55 2.40
CA ALA A 66 -5.33 13.60 2.36
C ALA A 66 -5.15 12.48 3.39
N ALA A 67 -3.95 11.90 3.50
CA ALA A 67 -3.62 10.89 4.50
C ALA A 67 -3.82 11.42 5.93
N ALA A 68 -3.27 12.61 6.24
CA ALA A 68 -3.44 13.23 7.55
C ALA A 68 -4.93 13.50 7.88
N HIS A 69 -5.71 13.93 6.89
CA HIS A 69 -7.14 14.16 7.04
C HIS A 69 -7.91 12.86 7.31
N GLY A 70 -7.44 11.73 6.76
CA GLY A 70 -7.97 10.39 7.02
C GLY A 70 -7.52 9.77 8.35
N GLY A 71 -6.68 10.46 9.14
CA GLY A 71 -6.16 9.95 10.42
C GLY A 71 -4.91 9.08 10.29
N TYR A 72 -4.27 9.05 9.13
CA TYR A 72 -3.00 8.36 8.93
C TYR A 72 -1.83 9.26 9.34
N THR A 73 -0.85 8.69 10.01
CA THR A 73 0.40 9.40 10.37
C THR A 73 1.64 8.77 9.77
N ASN A 74 1.51 7.56 9.22
CA ASN A 74 2.60 6.86 8.56
C ASN A 74 2.08 6.24 7.27
N VAL A 75 2.82 6.39 6.18
CA VAL A 75 2.46 5.82 4.88
C VAL A 75 3.69 5.21 4.21
N LEU A 76 3.48 4.18 3.37
CA LEU A 76 4.50 3.59 2.51
C LEU A 76 4.21 3.97 1.06
N ILE A 77 5.14 4.71 0.45
CA ILE A 77 5.00 5.19 -0.93
C ILE A 77 5.49 4.10 -1.88
N MET A 78 4.62 3.70 -2.83
CA MET A 78 4.94 2.73 -3.86
C MET A 78 5.89 3.30 -4.93
N PRO A 79 6.70 2.44 -5.59
CA PRO A 79 7.78 2.87 -6.49
C PRO A 79 7.30 3.28 -7.89
N ASN A 80 6.01 3.29 -8.15
CA ASN A 80 5.42 3.60 -9.46
C ASN A 80 5.29 5.11 -9.73
N THR A 81 6.37 5.79 -9.55
CA THR A 81 6.63 7.17 -9.96
C THR A 81 7.19 7.23 -11.38
N GLU A 82 7.45 8.40 -11.91
CA GLU A 82 8.10 8.58 -13.21
C GLU A 82 9.23 9.62 -13.10
N PRO A 83 10.48 9.17 -13.16
CA PRO A 83 10.93 7.78 -13.32
C PRO A 83 10.56 6.88 -12.13
N ALA A 84 10.54 5.55 -12.38
CA ALA A 84 10.29 4.57 -11.33
C ALA A 84 11.39 4.64 -10.25
N ALA A 85 11.00 4.52 -8.99
CA ALA A 85 11.93 4.56 -7.84
C ALA A 85 12.64 3.20 -7.69
N ASP A 86 13.53 2.86 -8.63
CA ASP A 86 14.22 1.56 -8.70
C ASP A 86 15.63 1.55 -8.08
N GLY A 87 16.19 2.73 -7.81
CA GLY A 87 17.54 2.88 -7.28
C GLY A 87 18.67 2.47 -8.24
N CYS A 88 18.36 1.89 -9.39
CA CYS A 88 19.32 1.26 -10.30
C CYS A 88 19.59 2.08 -11.57
N THR A 89 18.56 2.72 -12.09
CA THR A 89 18.73 3.67 -13.19
C THR A 89 19.19 5.01 -12.62
N TYR A 90 19.90 5.81 -13.41
CA TYR A 90 20.28 7.16 -12.98
C TYR A 90 19.08 7.98 -12.52
N ASP A 91 18.01 7.92 -13.29
CA ASP A 91 16.78 8.63 -12.98
C ASP A 91 16.04 8.01 -11.77
N GLY A 92 16.11 6.71 -11.58
CA GLY A 92 15.50 6.02 -10.44
C GLY A 92 16.23 6.29 -9.12
N VAL A 93 17.54 6.47 -9.13
CA VAL A 93 18.33 6.94 -7.97
C VAL A 93 17.91 8.36 -7.61
N ASN A 94 17.84 9.24 -8.61
CA ASN A 94 17.40 10.62 -8.40
C ASN A 94 15.97 10.70 -7.87
N ALA A 95 15.07 9.80 -8.33
CA ALA A 95 13.70 9.73 -7.83
C ALA A 95 13.66 9.37 -6.34
N LEU A 96 14.43 8.39 -5.88
CA LEU A 96 14.53 8.04 -4.46
C LEU A 96 15.15 9.16 -3.62
N GLU A 97 16.20 9.80 -4.12
CA GLU A 97 16.83 10.93 -3.43
C GLU A 97 15.89 12.14 -3.37
N ASP A 98 15.16 12.43 -4.44
CA ASP A 98 14.17 13.51 -4.47
C ASP A 98 13.03 13.25 -3.46
N LEU A 99 12.55 12.01 -3.37
CA LEU A 99 11.55 11.62 -2.37
C LEU A 99 12.07 11.77 -0.94
N GLU A 100 13.35 11.46 -0.67
CA GLU A 100 13.97 11.65 0.64
C GLU A 100 14.00 13.13 1.07
N TYR A 101 14.20 14.06 0.14
CA TYR A 101 14.35 15.49 0.42
C TYR A 101 13.06 16.30 0.30
N ARG A 102 11.91 15.65 0.09
CA ARG A 102 10.60 16.33 -0.02
C ARG A 102 10.11 16.87 1.33
N GLY A 103 10.63 17.93 1.81
CA GLY A 103 10.12 18.88 2.81
C GLY A 103 9.27 18.34 3.99
N ASN A 104 8.78 19.23 4.83
CA ASN A 104 7.92 18.88 5.97
C ASN A 104 6.49 18.55 5.51
N LEU A 105 6.17 17.26 5.52
CA LEU A 105 4.81 16.76 5.29
C LEU A 105 4.09 16.52 6.63
N PRO A 106 2.74 16.57 6.66
CA PRO A 106 1.96 16.32 7.87
C PRO A 106 1.95 14.86 8.31
N VAL A 107 2.48 13.95 7.49
CA VAL A 107 2.64 12.51 7.79
C VAL A 107 4.09 12.09 7.64
N ARG A 108 4.48 11.04 8.35
CA ARG A 108 5.74 10.32 8.09
C ARG A 108 5.55 9.39 6.91
N TYR A 109 6.59 9.22 6.13
CA TYR A 109 6.56 8.26 5.04
C TYR A 109 7.84 7.44 4.98
N SER A 110 7.72 6.26 4.41
CA SER A 110 8.84 5.39 4.03
C SER A 110 8.70 5.05 2.55
N LEU A 111 9.77 4.55 1.96
CA LEU A 111 9.82 4.27 0.52
C LEU A 111 9.79 2.77 0.25
N CYS A 112 9.11 2.40 -0.83
CA CYS A 112 9.23 1.10 -1.45
C CYS A 112 10.16 1.23 -2.66
N VAL A 113 11.14 0.34 -2.79
CA VAL A 113 11.99 0.28 -3.98
C VAL A 113 11.35 -0.65 -5.01
N SER A 114 11.49 -0.32 -6.29
CA SER A 114 11.01 -1.18 -7.38
C SER A 114 11.75 -2.51 -7.38
N ALA A 115 10.99 -3.60 -7.50
CA ALA A 115 11.53 -4.96 -7.56
C ALA A 115 12.31 -5.22 -8.85
N SER A 116 11.93 -4.58 -9.95
CA SER A 116 12.64 -4.66 -11.22
C SER A 116 13.07 -3.29 -11.73
N LYS A 117 14.15 -3.26 -12.51
CA LYS A 117 14.67 -2.03 -13.13
C LYS A 117 13.60 -1.38 -14.00
N GLY A 118 13.30 -0.11 -13.68
CA GLY A 118 12.25 0.66 -14.35
C GLY A 118 10.85 0.05 -14.24
N ARG A 119 10.61 -0.84 -13.26
CA ARG A 119 9.38 -1.63 -13.12
C ARG A 119 9.02 -2.40 -14.38
N SER A 120 10.01 -2.85 -15.12
CA SER A 120 9.82 -3.50 -16.41
C SER A 120 9.51 -5.01 -16.31
N GLY A 121 9.74 -5.62 -15.15
CA GLY A 121 9.63 -7.07 -14.95
C GLY A 121 10.66 -7.90 -15.73
N ASN A 122 11.70 -7.27 -16.30
CA ASN A 122 12.69 -7.93 -17.14
C ASN A 122 13.98 -8.31 -16.40
N GLU A 123 14.39 -7.51 -15.46
CA GLU A 123 15.61 -7.65 -14.68
C GLU A 123 15.34 -7.13 -13.27
N ALA A 124 15.69 -7.90 -12.24
CA ALA A 124 15.56 -7.49 -10.85
C ALA A 124 16.45 -6.26 -10.56
N SER A 125 16.01 -5.40 -9.68
CA SER A 125 16.82 -4.27 -9.23
C SER A 125 18.06 -4.77 -8.47
N ASP A 126 19.23 -4.13 -8.71
CA ASP A 126 20.48 -4.54 -8.08
C ASP A 126 20.59 -3.96 -6.66
N PRO A 127 20.77 -4.82 -5.63
CA PRO A 127 20.96 -4.35 -4.26
C PRO A 127 22.12 -3.37 -4.08
N ALA A 128 23.14 -3.45 -4.93
CA ALA A 128 24.29 -2.53 -4.85
C ALA A 128 23.84 -1.05 -4.95
N ASP A 129 22.74 -0.80 -5.63
CA ASP A 129 22.27 0.55 -5.92
C ASP A 129 21.37 1.15 -4.82
N TRP A 130 20.60 0.31 -4.10
CA TRP A 130 19.61 0.79 -3.12
C TRP A 130 19.84 0.30 -1.67
N LYS A 131 20.69 -0.70 -1.43
CA LYS A 131 20.85 -1.32 -0.09
C LYS A 131 21.22 -0.31 1.00
N ASP A 132 21.98 0.72 0.67
CA ASP A 132 22.43 1.73 1.63
C ASP A 132 21.32 2.74 1.98
N MET A 133 20.26 2.81 1.18
CA MET A 133 19.09 3.67 1.38
C MET A 133 18.03 3.02 2.29
N ARG A 134 18.18 1.74 2.61
CA ARG A 134 17.22 1.02 3.46
C ARG A 134 17.36 1.39 4.93
N ALA A 135 16.34 1.09 5.69
CA ALA A 135 16.38 1.21 7.15
C ALA A 135 17.56 0.37 7.71
N GLY A 136 18.49 1.03 8.40
CA GLY A 136 19.72 0.40 8.89
C GLY A 136 20.82 0.20 7.84
N GLY A 137 20.71 0.81 6.66
CA GLY A 137 21.77 0.92 5.66
C GLY A 137 22.90 1.87 6.10
N GLU A 138 23.96 1.97 5.29
CA GLU A 138 25.12 2.82 5.61
C GLU A 138 24.81 4.32 5.48
N ARG A 139 23.90 4.69 4.58
CA ARG A 139 23.41 6.06 4.45
C ARG A 139 22.25 6.30 5.41
N HIS A 140 22.26 7.42 6.09
CA HIS A 140 21.14 7.82 6.92
C HIS A 140 20.08 8.52 6.07
N PHE A 141 18.90 7.89 5.99
CA PHE A 141 17.70 8.43 5.34
C PHE A 141 16.64 8.68 6.41
N ASN A 142 15.95 9.84 6.35
CA ASN A 142 14.79 10.13 7.20
C ASN A 142 13.57 9.32 6.74
N HIS A 143 13.53 9.01 5.45
CA HIS A 143 12.48 8.26 4.78
C HIS A 143 13.07 7.03 4.07
N PRO A 144 13.52 6.01 4.83
CA PRO A 144 14.28 4.90 4.26
C PRO A 144 13.43 3.97 3.40
N VAL A 145 14.11 3.23 2.53
CA VAL A 145 13.53 2.07 1.85
C VAL A 145 13.24 0.97 2.88
N VAL A 146 12.01 0.51 2.95
CA VAL A 146 11.55 -0.50 3.91
C VAL A 146 10.87 -1.71 3.27
N ALA A 147 10.65 -1.70 1.97
CA ALA A 147 9.98 -2.78 1.23
C ALA A 147 10.38 -2.79 -0.25
N MET A 148 10.04 -3.85 -0.95
CA MET A 148 10.27 -4.04 -2.39
C MET A 148 8.99 -4.49 -3.10
N SER A 149 8.65 -3.82 -4.23
CA SER A 149 7.46 -4.12 -5.03
C SER A 149 7.58 -3.62 -6.46
N ASP A 150 6.91 -4.27 -7.39
CA ASP A 150 6.63 -3.73 -8.73
C ASP A 150 5.19 -3.22 -8.85
N ASP A 151 4.58 -2.78 -7.75
CA ASP A 151 3.17 -2.41 -7.66
C ASP A 151 2.60 -1.81 -8.96
N GLY A 152 1.34 -2.15 -9.25
CA GLY A 152 0.66 -1.92 -10.52
C GLY A 152 0.84 -3.10 -11.50
N SER A 153 1.66 -4.10 -11.14
CA SER A 153 1.76 -5.41 -11.78
C SER A 153 2.37 -6.42 -10.81
N ALA A 154 1.97 -7.69 -10.92
CA ALA A 154 2.64 -8.76 -10.18
C ALA A 154 4.09 -8.90 -10.66
N VAL A 155 5.00 -9.23 -9.73
CA VAL A 155 6.38 -9.54 -10.07
C VAL A 155 6.40 -10.75 -11.03
N THR A 156 7.12 -10.60 -12.13
CA THR A 156 7.11 -11.60 -13.20
C THR A 156 7.90 -12.86 -12.79
N ALA A 157 7.51 -14.02 -13.30
CA ALA A 157 8.24 -15.26 -13.08
C ALA A 157 9.73 -15.18 -13.48
N ARG A 158 10.06 -14.23 -14.36
CA ARG A 158 11.44 -14.03 -14.84
C ARG A 158 12.37 -13.44 -13.77
N THR A 159 11.84 -12.56 -12.91
CA THR A 159 12.62 -11.83 -11.91
C THR A 159 12.36 -12.31 -10.49
N LEU A 160 11.33 -13.14 -10.30
CA LEU A 160 10.80 -13.49 -8.99
C LEU A 160 11.84 -14.11 -8.04
N ASP A 161 12.66 -15.04 -8.52
CA ASP A 161 13.68 -15.69 -7.68
C ASP A 161 14.74 -14.71 -7.20
N ASP A 162 15.17 -13.77 -8.05
CA ASP A 162 16.15 -12.75 -7.69
C ASP A 162 15.54 -11.70 -6.75
N VAL A 163 14.31 -11.28 -6.99
CA VAL A 163 13.56 -10.36 -6.13
C VAL A 163 13.39 -10.96 -4.73
N VAL A 164 12.93 -12.20 -4.64
CA VAL A 164 12.74 -12.88 -3.35
C VAL A 164 14.06 -13.07 -2.61
N ARG A 165 15.13 -13.43 -3.32
CA ARG A 165 16.48 -13.52 -2.74
C ARG A 165 16.92 -12.17 -2.17
N ASN A 166 16.74 -11.08 -2.92
CA ASN A 166 17.03 -9.73 -2.44
C ASN A 166 16.24 -9.39 -1.17
N CYS A 167 14.94 -9.71 -1.15
CA CYS A 167 14.11 -9.48 0.04
C CYS A 167 14.60 -10.26 1.26
N VAL A 168 14.98 -11.53 1.10
CA VAL A 168 15.52 -12.37 2.19
C VAL A 168 16.86 -11.83 2.69
N ASP A 169 17.80 -11.58 1.77
CA ASP A 169 19.17 -11.16 2.10
C ASP A 169 19.21 -9.80 2.81
N TYR A 170 18.35 -8.89 2.39
CA TYR A 170 18.28 -7.53 2.94
C TYR A 170 17.17 -7.31 3.96
N LYS A 171 16.42 -8.37 4.30
CA LYS A 171 15.32 -8.36 5.28
C LYS A 171 14.24 -7.32 4.95
N LEU A 172 13.91 -7.21 3.68
CA LEU A 172 12.79 -6.40 3.20
C LEU A 172 11.56 -7.27 3.01
N PRO A 173 10.35 -6.81 3.36
CA PRO A 173 9.13 -7.43 2.90
C PRO A 173 9.07 -7.44 1.37
N PHE A 174 8.69 -8.59 0.81
CA PHE A 174 8.26 -8.70 -0.57
C PHE A 174 6.78 -8.35 -0.64
N ILE A 175 6.47 -7.24 -1.32
CA ILE A 175 5.09 -6.75 -1.47
C ILE A 175 4.68 -7.00 -2.92
N ASP A 176 3.62 -7.79 -3.16
CA ASP A 176 3.20 -8.10 -4.52
C ASP A 176 1.77 -7.66 -4.82
N HIS A 177 1.62 -7.10 -6.02
CA HIS A 177 0.35 -6.73 -6.63
C HIS A 177 -0.31 -7.98 -7.20
N CYS A 178 -1.31 -8.52 -6.52
CA CYS A 178 -1.88 -9.83 -6.82
C CYS A 178 -2.85 -9.79 -8.00
N GLU A 179 -2.45 -9.20 -9.11
CA GLU A 179 -3.27 -9.11 -10.31
C GLU A 179 -2.49 -9.47 -11.56
N HIS A 180 -3.01 -10.41 -12.32
CA HIS A 180 -2.42 -10.83 -13.59
C HIS A 180 -3.52 -11.07 -14.62
N HIS A 181 -3.92 -10.02 -15.34
CA HIS A 181 -4.85 -10.11 -16.46
C HIS A 181 -4.37 -9.26 -17.63
N LYS A 182 -4.77 -9.64 -18.84
CA LYS A 182 -4.43 -8.91 -20.07
C LYS A 182 -5.58 -8.06 -20.58
N THR A 183 -6.80 -8.42 -20.21
CA THR A 183 -8.03 -7.80 -20.70
C THR A 183 -9.05 -7.75 -19.57
N GLY A 184 -10.04 -6.92 -19.73
CA GLY A 184 -11.10 -6.75 -18.76
C GLY A 184 -11.11 -5.33 -18.17
N VAL A 185 -12.27 -4.91 -17.70
CA VAL A 185 -12.49 -3.57 -17.15
C VAL A 185 -13.26 -3.57 -15.85
N MET A 186 -13.83 -4.72 -15.45
CA MET A 186 -14.56 -4.94 -14.22
C MET A 186 -14.53 -6.42 -13.84
N ASN A 187 -15.08 -6.77 -12.68
CA ASN A 187 -15.21 -8.17 -12.27
C ASN A 187 -15.98 -9.02 -13.29
N GLU A 188 -15.49 -10.21 -13.58
CA GLU A 188 -16.24 -11.18 -14.39
C GLU A 188 -17.40 -11.76 -13.58
N GLY A 189 -18.61 -11.56 -14.05
CA GLY A 189 -19.80 -12.03 -13.35
C GLY A 189 -21.10 -11.68 -14.07
N ASP A 190 -22.22 -11.76 -13.36
CA ASP A 190 -23.54 -11.44 -13.92
C ASP A 190 -23.65 -9.97 -14.32
N THR A 191 -23.02 -9.08 -13.54
CA THR A 191 -23.04 -7.64 -13.83
C THR A 191 -22.27 -7.33 -15.12
N SER A 192 -21.06 -7.87 -15.31
CA SER A 192 -20.28 -7.64 -16.54
C SER A 192 -20.99 -8.17 -17.77
N ARG A 193 -21.61 -9.35 -17.67
CA ARG A 193 -22.41 -9.94 -18.77
C ARG A 193 -23.62 -9.08 -19.10
N ARG A 194 -24.34 -8.61 -18.09
CA ARG A 194 -25.52 -7.74 -18.28
C ARG A 194 -25.17 -6.40 -18.91
N LEU A 195 -24.01 -5.83 -18.54
CA LEU A 195 -23.50 -4.57 -19.08
C LEU A 195 -22.79 -4.72 -20.43
N GLY A 196 -22.52 -5.95 -20.87
CA GLY A 196 -21.75 -6.21 -22.10
C GLY A 196 -20.27 -5.77 -22.00
N LEU A 197 -19.72 -5.73 -20.77
CA LEU A 197 -18.34 -5.31 -20.51
C LEU A 197 -17.43 -6.53 -20.31
N PRO A 198 -16.17 -6.47 -20.80
CA PRO A 198 -15.22 -7.56 -20.61
C PRO A 198 -14.84 -7.70 -19.14
N GLY A 199 -14.97 -8.93 -18.62
CA GLY A 199 -14.69 -9.26 -17.22
C GLY A 199 -13.23 -9.56 -16.94
N ILE A 200 -12.82 -9.37 -15.69
CA ILE A 200 -11.55 -9.81 -15.09
C ILE A 200 -11.88 -10.99 -14.19
N PRO A 201 -11.41 -12.21 -14.51
CA PRO A 201 -11.68 -13.38 -13.69
C PRO A 201 -11.09 -13.26 -12.28
N ALA A 202 -11.80 -13.75 -11.27
CA ALA A 202 -11.34 -13.72 -9.88
C ALA A 202 -10.15 -14.66 -9.61
N ASP A 203 -10.04 -15.76 -10.39
CA ASP A 203 -8.95 -16.73 -10.29
C ASP A 203 -7.58 -16.15 -10.69
N THR A 204 -7.54 -15.04 -11.41
CA THR A 204 -6.28 -14.34 -11.73
C THR A 204 -5.60 -13.77 -10.49
N GLU A 205 -6.36 -13.31 -9.49
CA GLU A 205 -5.83 -12.89 -8.19
C GLU A 205 -5.36 -14.11 -7.39
N LEU A 206 -6.21 -15.13 -7.27
CA LEU A 206 -5.89 -16.34 -6.51
C LEU A 206 -4.62 -17.02 -6.99
N ALA A 207 -4.41 -17.11 -8.31
CA ALA A 207 -3.23 -17.74 -8.88
C ALA A 207 -1.92 -17.06 -8.46
N ILE A 208 -1.89 -15.72 -8.35
CA ILE A 208 -0.74 -14.98 -7.85
C ILE A 208 -0.59 -15.19 -6.34
N VAL A 209 -1.67 -15.10 -5.58
CA VAL A 209 -1.67 -15.33 -4.14
C VAL A 209 -1.11 -16.71 -3.79
N GLU A 210 -1.56 -17.77 -4.45
CA GLU A 210 -1.06 -19.14 -4.21
C GLU A 210 0.41 -19.31 -4.60
N ARG A 211 0.84 -18.71 -5.72
CA ARG A 211 2.24 -18.69 -6.15
C ARG A 211 3.13 -18.09 -5.06
N ASP A 212 2.74 -16.93 -4.55
CA ASP A 212 3.55 -16.17 -3.60
C ASP A 212 3.54 -16.79 -2.20
N ILE A 213 2.42 -17.36 -1.77
CA ILE A 213 2.34 -18.18 -0.55
C ILE A 213 3.31 -19.36 -0.64
N HIS A 214 3.36 -20.06 -1.79
CA HIS A 214 4.30 -21.15 -1.97
C HIS A 214 5.76 -20.68 -1.82
N ILE A 215 6.11 -19.54 -2.44
CA ILE A 215 7.44 -18.95 -2.35
C ILE A 215 7.77 -18.54 -0.92
N ALA A 216 6.88 -17.86 -0.23
CA ALA A 216 7.08 -17.46 1.16
C ALA A 216 7.28 -18.69 2.06
N ARG A 217 6.56 -19.77 1.81
CA ARG A 217 6.68 -21.04 2.56
C ARG A 217 8.06 -21.69 2.40
N VAL A 218 8.64 -21.66 1.20
CA VAL A 218 9.92 -22.33 0.92
C VAL A 218 11.13 -21.45 1.21
N THR A 219 11.01 -20.13 1.18
CA THR A 219 12.11 -19.18 1.35
C THR A 219 12.12 -18.50 2.71
N GLY A 220 10.97 -18.44 3.39
CA GLY A 220 10.80 -17.70 4.64
C GLY A 220 10.74 -16.18 4.46
N VAL A 221 10.63 -15.67 3.23
CA VAL A 221 10.47 -14.23 2.99
C VAL A 221 9.21 -13.71 3.68
N HIS A 222 9.28 -12.50 4.23
CA HIS A 222 8.06 -11.82 4.66
C HIS A 222 7.28 -11.37 3.42
N LEU A 223 6.16 -12.04 3.15
CA LEU A 223 5.24 -11.72 2.05
C LEU A 223 4.15 -10.76 2.53
N HIS A 224 3.90 -9.71 1.76
CA HIS A 224 2.73 -8.84 1.93
C HIS A 224 1.93 -8.77 0.64
N LEU A 225 0.67 -9.19 0.67
CA LEU A 225 -0.22 -9.24 -0.48
C LEU A 225 -1.09 -7.99 -0.51
N GLN A 226 -0.98 -7.23 -1.61
CA GLN A 226 -1.65 -5.93 -1.75
C GLN A 226 -3.12 -6.09 -2.13
N HIS A 227 -3.95 -5.15 -1.63
CA HIS A 227 -5.36 -4.91 -2.01
C HIS A 227 -6.16 -6.18 -2.35
N VAL A 228 -6.05 -7.22 -1.52
CA VAL A 228 -6.78 -8.48 -1.70
C VAL A 228 -8.28 -8.22 -1.77
N SER A 229 -8.95 -8.78 -2.76
CA SER A 229 -10.32 -8.46 -3.12
C SER A 229 -11.26 -9.65 -3.23
N THR A 230 -10.75 -10.90 -3.27
CA THR A 230 -11.56 -12.10 -3.47
C THR A 230 -11.64 -12.98 -2.22
N ALA A 231 -12.80 -13.62 -1.98
CA ALA A 231 -13.01 -14.55 -0.88
C ALA A 231 -12.02 -15.73 -0.90
N ALA A 232 -11.72 -16.24 -2.10
CA ALA A 232 -10.80 -17.36 -2.26
C ALA A 232 -9.36 -16.99 -1.88
N ALA A 233 -8.90 -15.78 -2.21
CA ALA A 233 -7.59 -15.29 -1.81
C ALA A 233 -7.50 -15.10 -0.29
N PHE A 234 -8.52 -14.52 0.36
CA PHE A 234 -8.55 -14.41 1.82
C PHE A 234 -8.50 -15.77 2.50
N GLU A 235 -9.20 -16.76 1.99
CA GLU A 235 -9.17 -18.12 2.55
C GLU A 235 -7.78 -18.77 2.41
N ALA A 236 -7.14 -18.63 1.24
CA ALA A 236 -5.77 -19.12 1.04
C ALA A 236 -4.77 -18.43 1.97
N ILE A 237 -4.89 -17.12 2.18
CA ILE A 237 -4.06 -16.34 3.10
C ILE A 237 -4.29 -16.78 4.54
N ARG A 238 -5.54 -16.97 4.96
CA ARG A 238 -5.88 -17.44 6.30
C ARG A 238 -5.23 -18.80 6.57
N GLN A 239 -5.37 -19.74 5.64
CA GLN A 239 -4.75 -21.05 5.77
C GLN A 239 -3.22 -20.96 5.83
N ALA A 240 -2.60 -20.11 5.02
CA ALA A 240 -1.16 -19.92 5.06
C ALA A 240 -0.67 -19.33 6.40
N LYS A 241 -1.43 -18.42 7.01
CA LYS A 241 -1.15 -17.91 8.36
C LYS A 241 -1.27 -19.00 9.42
N ASP A 242 -2.31 -19.83 9.35
CA ASP A 242 -2.50 -20.96 10.27
C ASP A 242 -1.36 -21.99 10.14
N ASP A 243 -0.83 -22.18 8.95
CA ASP A 243 0.34 -23.01 8.66
C ASP A 243 1.68 -22.36 9.09
N GLY A 244 1.67 -21.15 9.63
CA GLY A 244 2.85 -20.43 10.10
C GLY A 244 3.70 -19.76 9.01
N VAL A 245 3.17 -19.56 7.80
CA VAL A 245 3.83 -18.78 6.76
C VAL A 245 3.92 -17.31 7.18
N HIS A 246 5.09 -16.70 6.97
CA HIS A 246 5.31 -15.28 7.31
C HIS A 246 4.61 -14.36 6.29
N ILE A 247 3.31 -14.19 6.44
CA ILE A 247 2.45 -13.49 5.50
C ILE A 247 1.57 -12.45 6.17
N THR A 248 1.41 -11.31 5.51
CA THR A 248 0.44 -10.26 5.80
C THR A 248 -0.31 -9.88 4.52
N CYS A 249 -1.46 -9.24 4.64
CA CYS A 249 -2.19 -8.72 3.49
C CYS A 249 -2.91 -7.43 3.87
N GLU A 250 -3.32 -6.71 2.88
CA GLU A 250 -4.19 -5.54 3.00
C GLU A 250 -5.40 -5.66 2.09
N THR A 251 -6.41 -4.88 2.39
CA THR A 251 -7.55 -4.58 1.51
C THR A 251 -7.85 -3.09 1.56
N ALA A 252 -8.81 -2.62 0.79
CA ALA A 252 -9.10 -1.19 0.71
C ALA A 252 -10.56 -0.88 1.08
N PRO A 253 -10.87 0.33 1.59
CA PRO A 253 -12.20 0.70 2.03
C PRO A 253 -13.31 0.49 0.99
N HIS A 254 -13.00 0.66 -0.29
CA HIS A 254 -13.96 0.44 -1.36
C HIS A 254 -14.37 -1.02 -1.52
N TYR A 255 -13.49 -2.00 -1.20
CA TYR A 255 -13.86 -3.42 -1.20
C TYR A 255 -14.73 -3.81 0.00
N LEU A 256 -14.73 -3.02 1.07
CA LEU A 256 -15.64 -3.19 2.20
C LEU A 256 -17.02 -2.61 1.91
N ALA A 257 -17.08 -1.49 1.18
CA ALA A 257 -18.28 -0.68 1.01
C ALA A 257 -19.07 -0.99 -0.27
N LEU A 258 -18.40 -1.38 -1.36
CA LEU A 258 -18.95 -1.48 -2.71
C LEU A 258 -18.74 -2.87 -3.29
N ASP A 259 -19.57 -3.24 -4.27
CA ASP A 259 -19.41 -4.45 -5.06
C ASP A 259 -19.59 -4.16 -6.57
N ASP A 260 -19.48 -5.19 -7.42
CA ASP A 260 -19.49 -5.03 -8.88
C ASP A 260 -20.82 -4.47 -9.42
N SER A 261 -21.91 -4.57 -8.68
CA SER A 261 -23.20 -3.99 -9.06
C SER A 261 -23.18 -2.44 -9.01
N ASP A 262 -22.31 -1.85 -8.21
CA ASP A 262 -22.15 -0.40 -8.12
C ASP A 262 -21.61 0.23 -9.41
N VAL A 263 -21.00 -0.57 -10.30
CA VAL A 263 -20.59 -0.12 -11.64
C VAL A 263 -21.79 0.38 -12.46
N GLU A 264 -22.97 -0.18 -12.28
CA GLU A 264 -24.18 0.31 -12.96
C GLU A 264 -24.53 1.76 -12.57
N LYS A 265 -24.30 2.09 -11.30
CA LYS A 265 -24.61 3.40 -10.74
C LYS A 265 -23.53 4.45 -11.00
N TYR A 266 -22.28 4.05 -10.83
CA TYR A 266 -21.16 4.98 -10.82
C TYR A 266 -20.31 4.95 -12.11
N GLY A 267 -20.54 3.99 -13.00
CA GLY A 267 -19.81 3.87 -14.27
C GLY A 267 -18.30 3.80 -14.06
N THR A 268 -17.55 4.62 -14.79
CA THR A 268 -16.07 4.65 -14.72
C THR A 268 -15.52 5.12 -13.37
N TYR A 269 -16.30 5.79 -12.53
CA TYR A 269 -15.89 6.15 -11.16
C TYR A 269 -15.80 4.92 -10.23
N ALA A 270 -16.45 3.82 -10.58
CA ALA A 270 -16.33 2.54 -9.88
C ALA A 270 -15.23 1.62 -10.48
N LYS A 271 -14.44 2.13 -11.44
CA LYS A 271 -13.33 1.38 -12.01
C LYS A 271 -12.09 1.49 -11.13
N MET A 272 -11.59 0.35 -10.67
CA MET A 272 -10.35 0.22 -9.91
C MET A 272 -9.64 -1.09 -10.23
N ASN A 273 -8.40 -1.20 -9.82
CA ASN A 273 -7.58 -2.41 -9.95
C ASN A 273 -7.01 -2.79 -8.59
N PRO A 274 -7.29 -4.02 -8.12
CA PRO A 274 -8.27 -5.00 -8.62
C PRO A 274 -9.69 -4.43 -8.75
N PRO A 275 -10.57 -5.03 -9.58
CA PRO A 275 -11.95 -4.53 -9.74
C PRO A 275 -12.77 -4.75 -8.47
N LEU A 276 -13.83 -3.97 -8.28
CA LEU A 276 -14.88 -4.29 -7.31
C LEU A 276 -15.40 -5.69 -7.62
N ARG A 277 -15.37 -6.57 -6.64
CA ARG A 277 -15.76 -7.98 -6.78
C ARG A 277 -17.25 -8.17 -6.48
N SER A 278 -17.69 -9.41 -6.49
CA SER A 278 -19.08 -9.76 -6.17
C SER A 278 -19.47 -9.38 -4.73
N ALA A 279 -20.78 -9.30 -4.45
CA ALA A 279 -21.28 -9.13 -3.09
C ALA A 279 -20.82 -10.25 -2.14
N HIS A 280 -20.58 -11.47 -2.65
CA HIS A 280 -20.01 -12.58 -1.87
C HIS A 280 -18.58 -12.28 -1.45
N ASP A 281 -17.73 -11.80 -2.37
CA ASP A 281 -16.33 -11.43 -2.06
C ASP A 281 -16.29 -10.27 -1.09
N ARG A 282 -17.12 -9.24 -1.29
CA ARG A 282 -17.23 -8.11 -0.36
C ARG A 282 -17.58 -8.56 1.06
N LEU A 283 -18.48 -9.50 1.23
CA LEU A 283 -18.85 -10.03 2.56
C LEU A 283 -17.71 -10.84 3.19
N ALA A 284 -16.86 -11.49 2.40
CA ALA A 284 -15.69 -12.22 2.90
C ALA A 284 -14.56 -11.26 3.32
N THR A 285 -14.58 -10.01 2.85
CA THR A 285 -13.61 -8.97 3.22
C THR A 285 -13.93 -8.33 4.57
N LEU A 286 -15.19 -8.41 5.01
CA LEU A 286 -15.67 -7.88 6.30
C LEU A 286 -15.39 -8.84 7.46
#